data_5ca93fe03115cf9aef13160db01b8d9c
#
_entry.id   5ca93fe03115cf9aef13160db01b8d9c
#
_cell.length_a   1.000
_cell.length_b   1.000
_cell.length_c   1.000
_cell.angle_alpha   90.00
_cell.angle_beta   90.00
_cell.angle_gamma   90.00
#
_symmetry.space_group_name_H-M   'P 1'
#
loop_
_entity.id
_entity.type
_entity.pdbx_description
1 polymer ?
#
loop_
_entity_poly.entity_id
_entity_poly.type
_entity_poly.pdbx_seq_one_letter_code
_entity_poly.pdbx_strand_id
1 'polypeptide(L)'
;MEEVRLRVSAPLYYIYKNKEYTAGSGFRVSREDVDETLQCAARSSLYAYGEEIRQGFLTVQGGHRIGVAGRTILENGHIKAIHPITFLNVRFSHQMIGCAAKIRSILTDPGTGSIRNTLLIAPPRCGKTTLLRDLIRMVSDGEEGKDRGSALTGSFERPKAGAGHENKAGKMVEMRKQHGGKVRAQTVGGG
;
A
#
# COMPACT_ATOMS: atom_id res chain seq x y z
N MET A 1 13.26 -7.12 1.05
CA MET A 1 13.22 -6.47 -0.28
C MET A 1 12.16 -5.38 -0.21
N GLU A 2 12.50 -4.13 -0.55
CA GLU A 2 11.58 -3.00 -0.46
C GLU A 2 11.12 -2.52 -1.84
N GLU A 3 12.08 -2.49 -2.76
CA GLU A 3 11.84 -1.99 -4.10
C GLU A 3 12.75 -2.68 -5.10
N VAL A 4 12.26 -2.91 -6.33
CA VAL A 4 13.04 -3.37 -7.47
C VAL A 4 12.72 -2.47 -8.65
N ARG A 5 13.78 -1.99 -9.33
CA ARG A 5 13.66 -1.11 -10.49
C ARG A 5 14.22 -1.79 -11.72
N LEU A 6 13.37 -2.02 -12.71
CA LEU A 6 13.72 -2.53 -14.02
C LEU A 6 13.66 -1.39 -15.03
N ARG A 7 14.76 -1.09 -15.70
CA ARG A 7 14.82 -0.11 -16.76
C ARG A 7 15.57 -0.73 -17.94
N VAL A 8 14.94 -0.72 -19.10
CA VAL A 8 15.52 -1.28 -20.34
C VAL A 8 16.92 -0.68 -20.58
N SER A 9 17.88 -1.54 -20.92
CA SER A 9 19.30 -1.24 -21.16
C SER A 9 20.08 -0.72 -19.94
N ALA A 10 19.51 -0.73 -18.74
CA ALA A 10 20.18 -0.36 -17.51
C ALA A 10 20.42 -1.59 -16.60
N PRO A 11 21.34 -1.50 -15.63
CA PRO A 11 21.44 -2.51 -14.60
C PRO A 11 20.14 -2.64 -13.80
N LEU A 12 19.89 -3.81 -13.25
CA LEU A 12 18.80 -4.02 -12.30
C LEU A 12 19.18 -3.42 -10.94
N TYR A 13 18.36 -2.51 -10.43
CA TYR A 13 18.52 -1.92 -9.11
C TYR A 13 17.48 -2.48 -8.15
N TYR A 14 17.90 -2.67 -6.88
CA TYR A 14 16.97 -3.04 -5.84
C TYR A 14 17.34 -2.39 -4.49
N ILE A 15 16.33 -2.18 -3.66
CA ILE A 15 16.47 -1.63 -2.31
C ILE A 15 16.20 -2.74 -1.29
N TYR A 16 17.19 -2.95 -0.42
CA TYR A 16 17.10 -3.88 0.69
C TYR A 16 17.66 -3.24 1.96
N LYS A 17 16.90 -3.24 3.06
CA LYS A 17 17.27 -2.59 4.34
C LYS A 17 17.69 -1.13 4.16
N ASN A 18 16.91 -0.36 3.39
CA ASN A 18 17.17 1.06 3.08
C ASN A 18 18.50 1.32 2.35
N LYS A 19 19.12 0.32 1.74
CA LYS A 19 20.32 0.46 0.92
C LYS A 19 20.03 0.05 -0.51
N GLU A 20 20.62 0.79 -1.44
CA GLU A 20 20.51 0.51 -2.88
C GLU A 20 21.64 -0.42 -3.33
N TYR A 21 21.28 -1.39 -4.12
CA TYR A 21 22.18 -2.38 -4.70
C TYR A 21 21.93 -2.52 -6.19
N THR A 22 22.97 -2.95 -6.90
CA THR A 22 22.90 -3.29 -8.32
C THR A 22 23.07 -4.81 -8.47
N ALA A 23 22.24 -5.45 -9.24
CA ALA A 23 22.38 -6.88 -9.50
C ALA A 23 23.47 -7.14 -10.53
N GLY A 24 24.45 -7.95 -10.16
CA GLY A 24 25.46 -8.57 -11.00
C GLY A 24 26.28 -7.64 -11.89
N SER A 25 27.57 -7.90 -12.03
CA SER A 25 28.41 -7.19 -13.00
C SER A 25 28.05 -7.61 -14.42
N GLY A 26 27.52 -6.68 -15.21
CA GLY A 26 27.24 -6.90 -16.63
C GLY A 26 25.78 -7.25 -16.99
N PHE A 27 24.94 -7.59 -16.02
CA PHE A 27 23.50 -7.80 -16.31
C PHE A 27 22.82 -6.48 -16.66
N ARG A 28 22.10 -6.46 -17.77
CA ARG A 28 21.27 -5.34 -18.20
C ARG A 28 19.86 -5.84 -18.47
N VAL A 29 18.89 -5.12 -17.95
CA VAL A 29 17.48 -5.42 -18.17
C VAL A 29 17.15 -5.29 -19.65
N SER A 30 16.60 -6.35 -20.22
CA SER A 30 16.07 -6.36 -21.59
C SER A 30 14.63 -5.83 -21.62
N ARG A 31 14.08 -5.69 -22.81
CA ARG A 31 12.65 -5.39 -22.98
C ARG A 31 11.79 -6.57 -22.55
N GLU A 32 12.23 -7.76 -22.90
CA GLU A 32 11.59 -9.03 -22.58
C GLU A 32 11.44 -9.18 -21.06
N ASP A 33 12.49 -8.85 -20.28
CA ASP A 33 12.44 -8.89 -18.81
C ASP A 33 11.35 -7.97 -18.25
N VAL A 34 11.17 -6.77 -18.82
CA VAL A 34 10.13 -5.82 -18.41
C VAL A 34 8.74 -6.36 -18.75
N ASP A 35 8.55 -6.88 -19.96
CA ASP A 35 7.28 -7.40 -20.45
C ASP A 35 6.88 -8.67 -19.66
N GLU A 36 7.79 -9.61 -19.45
CA GLU A 36 7.56 -10.82 -18.65
C GLU A 36 7.24 -10.49 -17.19
N THR A 37 7.99 -9.57 -16.57
CA THR A 37 7.73 -9.13 -15.20
C THR A 37 6.32 -8.55 -15.08
N LEU A 38 5.91 -7.74 -16.04
CA LEU A 38 4.58 -7.14 -16.03
C LEU A 38 3.47 -8.19 -16.24
N GLN A 39 3.68 -9.13 -17.17
CA GLN A 39 2.74 -10.24 -17.41
C GLN A 39 2.58 -11.13 -16.19
N CYS A 40 3.68 -11.53 -15.56
CA CYS A 40 3.66 -12.30 -14.32
C CYS A 40 2.93 -11.57 -13.20
N ALA A 41 3.21 -10.28 -13.02
CA ALA A 41 2.59 -9.46 -11.99
C ALA A 41 1.08 -9.29 -12.21
N ALA A 42 0.65 -9.17 -13.45
CA ALA A 42 -0.76 -9.08 -13.85
C ALA A 42 -1.44 -10.47 -13.96
N ARG A 43 -0.78 -11.56 -13.60
CA ARG A 43 -1.27 -12.93 -13.76
C ARG A 43 -1.78 -13.21 -15.17
N SER A 44 -1.02 -12.82 -16.16
CA SER A 44 -1.32 -12.94 -17.59
C SER A 44 -2.58 -12.21 -18.08
N SER A 45 -3.19 -11.34 -17.25
CA SER A 45 -4.38 -10.57 -17.61
C SER A 45 -4.11 -9.07 -17.60
N LEU A 46 -3.20 -8.60 -18.46
CA LEU A 46 -2.89 -7.16 -18.60
C LEU A 46 -4.11 -6.32 -18.97
N TYR A 47 -5.07 -6.92 -19.65
CA TYR A 47 -6.30 -6.23 -20.04
C TYR A 47 -7.11 -5.74 -18.83
N ALA A 48 -7.13 -6.51 -17.75
CA ALA A 48 -7.82 -6.14 -16.51
C ALA A 48 -7.21 -4.91 -15.83
N TYR A 49 -5.92 -4.64 -16.08
CA TYR A 49 -5.19 -3.51 -15.51
C TYR A 49 -5.01 -2.32 -16.46
N GLY A 50 -5.69 -2.34 -17.61
CA GLY A 50 -5.52 -1.32 -18.66
C GLY A 50 -5.74 0.11 -18.15
N GLU A 51 -6.70 0.34 -17.26
CA GLU A 51 -6.96 1.66 -16.68
C GLU A 51 -5.86 2.08 -15.71
N GLU A 52 -5.43 1.17 -14.83
CA GLU A 52 -4.35 1.43 -13.86
C GLU A 52 -3.01 1.70 -14.59
N ILE A 53 -2.70 0.94 -15.63
CA ILE A 53 -1.49 1.16 -16.45
C ILE A 53 -1.53 2.54 -17.10
N ARG A 54 -2.67 3.01 -17.60
CA ARG A 54 -2.83 4.38 -18.11
C ARG A 54 -2.54 5.44 -17.05
N GLN A 55 -2.85 5.14 -15.79
CA GLN A 55 -2.52 6.02 -14.65
C GLN A 55 -1.05 5.90 -14.19
N GLY A 56 -0.26 5.05 -14.84
CA GLY A 56 1.16 4.86 -14.55
C GLY A 56 1.48 3.91 -13.39
N PHE A 57 0.52 3.15 -12.91
CA PHE A 57 0.77 2.14 -11.87
C PHE A 57 -0.30 1.05 -11.88
N LEU A 58 0.03 -0.09 -11.29
CA LEU A 58 -0.94 -1.14 -10.95
C LEU A 58 -0.69 -1.64 -9.53
N THR A 59 -1.75 -2.13 -8.90
CA THR A 59 -1.69 -2.74 -7.57
C THR A 59 -1.98 -4.23 -7.72
N VAL A 60 -1.00 -5.07 -7.36
CA VAL A 60 -1.12 -6.52 -7.49
C VAL A 60 -1.41 -7.18 -6.15
N GLN A 61 -1.73 -8.47 -6.18
CA GLN A 61 -2.06 -9.25 -4.99
C GLN A 61 -0.97 -9.12 -3.92
N GLY A 62 -1.35 -9.01 -2.65
CA GLY A 62 -0.45 -8.71 -1.53
C GLY A 62 -0.28 -7.21 -1.27
N GLY A 63 -0.95 -6.35 -2.05
CA GLY A 63 -0.86 -4.90 -1.91
C GLY A 63 0.44 -4.31 -2.45
N HIS A 64 1.20 -5.10 -3.23
CA HIS A 64 2.40 -4.60 -3.90
C HIS A 64 2.01 -3.61 -5.00
N ARG A 65 2.85 -2.62 -5.20
CA ARG A 65 2.60 -1.55 -6.17
C ARG A 65 3.68 -1.53 -7.23
N ILE A 66 3.25 -1.53 -8.51
CA ILE A 66 4.16 -1.46 -9.65
C ILE A 66 3.91 -0.14 -10.36
N GLY A 67 4.87 0.77 -10.29
CA GLY A 67 4.89 1.96 -11.13
C GLY A 67 5.34 1.60 -12.54
N VAL A 68 4.66 2.15 -13.52
CA VAL A 68 4.90 1.85 -14.95
C VAL A 68 5.26 3.14 -15.66
N ALA A 69 6.32 3.12 -16.49
CA ALA A 69 6.63 4.22 -17.37
C ALA A 69 7.08 3.72 -18.73
N GLY A 70 6.80 4.52 -19.74
CA GLY A 70 7.09 4.21 -21.12
C GLY A 70 6.64 5.32 -22.06
N ARG A 71 6.51 5.00 -23.35
CA ARG A 71 6.01 5.95 -24.34
C ARG A 71 4.48 6.04 -24.21
N THR A 72 3.98 7.25 -24.02
CA THR A 72 2.53 7.50 -23.98
C THR A 72 1.97 7.67 -25.41
N ILE A 73 0.85 7.01 -25.66
CA ILE A 73 0.03 7.20 -26.85
C ILE A 73 -1.17 8.04 -26.44
N LEU A 74 -1.35 9.19 -27.09
CA LEU A 74 -2.45 10.10 -26.81
C LEU A 74 -3.55 9.94 -27.88
N GLU A 75 -4.80 10.07 -27.44
CA GLU A 75 -5.98 10.17 -28.26
C GLU A 75 -6.92 11.22 -27.67
N ASN A 76 -7.26 12.24 -28.46
CA ASN A 76 -8.10 13.36 -28.05
C ASN A 76 -7.60 14.08 -26.76
N GLY A 77 -6.26 14.21 -26.61
CA GLY A 77 -5.64 14.85 -25.45
C GLY A 77 -5.57 13.97 -24.18
N HIS A 78 -6.06 12.73 -24.24
CA HIS A 78 -6.01 11.78 -23.12
C HIS A 78 -5.02 10.64 -23.40
N ILE A 79 -4.44 10.07 -22.33
CA ILE A 79 -3.57 8.90 -22.46
C ILE A 79 -4.42 7.69 -22.85
N LYS A 80 -4.26 7.20 -24.07
CA LYS A 80 -4.88 5.97 -24.55
C LYS A 80 -4.15 4.73 -24.05
N ALA A 81 -2.82 4.77 -24.11
CA ALA A 81 -1.96 3.67 -23.68
C ALA A 81 -0.54 4.16 -23.33
N ILE A 82 0.17 3.36 -22.58
CA ILE A 82 1.62 3.48 -22.37
C ILE A 82 2.26 2.27 -23.06
N HIS A 83 2.88 2.47 -24.20
CA HIS A 83 3.53 1.41 -24.98
C HIS A 83 4.60 1.99 -25.94
N PRO A 84 5.80 1.37 -26.02
CA PRO A 84 6.27 0.30 -25.17
C PRO A 84 6.56 0.76 -23.74
N ILE A 85 6.36 -0.15 -22.79
CA ILE A 85 6.77 0.05 -21.39
C ILE A 85 8.28 -0.18 -21.30
N THR A 86 9.01 0.74 -20.70
CA THR A 86 10.48 0.70 -20.62
C THR A 86 11.01 0.75 -19.20
N PHE A 87 10.14 0.94 -18.23
CA PHE A 87 10.51 1.04 -16.83
C PHE A 87 9.40 0.50 -15.94
N LEU A 88 9.80 -0.33 -14.97
CA LEU A 88 8.95 -0.78 -13.87
C LEU A 88 9.61 -0.45 -12.53
N ASN A 89 8.81 0.02 -11.59
CA ASN A 89 9.21 0.23 -10.22
C ASN A 89 8.33 -0.62 -9.29
N VAL A 90 8.81 -1.79 -8.93
CA VAL A 90 8.09 -2.75 -8.08
C VAL A 90 8.35 -2.42 -6.62
N ARG A 91 7.33 -1.98 -5.89
CA ARG A 91 7.38 -1.72 -4.45
C ARG A 91 6.68 -2.82 -3.68
N PHE A 92 7.43 -3.45 -2.80
CA PHE A 92 6.89 -4.53 -1.97
C PHE A 92 6.20 -3.96 -0.74
N SER A 93 4.94 -4.34 -0.57
CA SER A 93 4.22 -4.07 0.68
C SER A 93 4.67 -5.09 1.73
N HIS A 94 5.08 -4.61 2.89
CA HIS A 94 5.44 -5.46 4.01
C HIS A 94 4.37 -5.38 5.09
N GLN A 95 3.94 -6.54 5.56
CA GLN A 95 3.10 -6.65 6.74
C GLN A 95 3.99 -6.77 7.97
N MET A 96 3.84 -5.86 8.92
CA MET A 96 4.54 -5.87 10.20
C MET A 96 3.64 -6.48 11.26
N ILE A 97 3.70 -7.81 11.39
CA ILE A 97 2.89 -8.54 12.36
C ILE A 97 3.43 -8.33 13.78
N GLY A 98 2.54 -8.07 14.73
CA GLY A 98 2.87 -7.91 16.16
C GLY A 98 3.33 -6.51 16.55
N CYS A 99 3.46 -5.55 15.62
CA CYS A 99 3.89 -4.19 15.96
C CYS A 99 2.87 -3.45 16.85
N ALA A 100 1.60 -3.81 16.82
CA ALA A 100 0.54 -3.24 17.65
C ALA A 100 0.36 -3.95 19.00
N ALA A 101 1.04 -5.05 19.27
CA ALA A 101 0.86 -5.84 20.49
C ALA A 101 1.02 -5.00 21.77
N LYS A 102 2.06 -4.13 21.80
CA LYS A 102 2.36 -3.29 22.96
C LYS A 102 1.30 -2.25 23.28
N ILE A 103 0.54 -1.79 22.28
CA ILE A 103 -0.46 -0.76 22.48
C ILE A 103 -1.87 -1.34 22.60
N ARG A 104 -2.08 -2.60 22.27
CA ARG A 104 -3.40 -3.25 22.34
C ARG A 104 -4.01 -3.15 23.73
N SER A 105 -3.24 -3.45 24.79
CA SER A 105 -3.70 -3.39 26.16
C SER A 105 -4.16 -1.99 26.60
N ILE A 106 -3.53 -0.95 26.06
CA ILE A 106 -3.89 0.46 26.31
C ILE A 106 -5.20 0.81 25.61
N LEU A 107 -5.42 0.23 24.42
CA LEU A 107 -6.58 0.52 23.58
C LEU A 107 -7.81 -0.31 23.93
N THR A 108 -7.63 -1.41 24.67
CA THR A 108 -8.73 -2.29 25.06
C THR A 108 -9.26 -1.89 26.45
N ASP A 109 -10.56 -1.80 26.57
CA ASP A 109 -11.21 -1.60 27.86
C ASP A 109 -11.17 -2.90 28.65
N PRO A 110 -10.58 -2.92 29.88
CA PRO A 110 -10.41 -4.14 30.66
C PRO A 110 -11.73 -4.74 31.15
N GLY A 111 -12.78 -3.92 31.29
CA GLY A 111 -14.08 -4.41 31.75
C GLY A 111 -14.94 -5.02 30.64
N THR A 112 -14.86 -4.49 29.45
CA THR A 112 -15.71 -4.92 28.31
C THR A 112 -14.97 -5.68 27.23
N GLY A 113 -13.62 -5.70 27.24
CA GLY A 113 -12.80 -6.27 26.18
C GLY A 113 -12.89 -5.52 24.84
N SER A 114 -13.65 -4.41 24.79
CA SER A 114 -13.87 -3.67 23.55
C SER A 114 -12.80 -2.60 23.35
N ILE A 115 -12.54 -2.27 22.07
CA ILE A 115 -11.59 -1.20 21.72
C ILE A 115 -12.23 0.16 22.04
N ARG A 116 -11.46 1.01 22.72
CA ARG A 116 -11.82 2.39 23.03
C ARG A 116 -11.73 3.25 21.75
N ASN A 117 -12.58 4.27 21.65
CA ASN A 117 -12.43 5.28 20.63
C ASN A 117 -11.07 5.95 20.79
N THR A 118 -10.24 5.85 19.75
CA THR A 118 -8.83 6.24 19.84
C THR A 118 -8.43 7.09 18.66
N LEU A 119 -7.65 8.13 18.93
CA LEU A 119 -7.05 8.99 17.94
C LEU A 119 -5.54 8.76 17.90
N LEU A 120 -5.01 8.36 16.75
CA LEU A 120 -3.59 8.13 16.54
C LEU A 120 -2.96 9.31 15.79
N ILE A 121 -2.14 10.10 16.49
CA ILE A 121 -1.45 11.28 15.93
C ILE A 121 0.04 10.99 15.89
N ALA A 122 0.65 11.15 14.71
CA ALA A 122 2.10 11.08 14.55
C ALA A 122 2.51 11.71 13.21
N PRO A 123 3.77 12.14 13.05
CA PRO A 123 4.30 12.67 11.80
C PRO A 123 4.10 11.73 10.60
N PRO A 124 4.18 12.21 9.36
CA PRO A 124 4.21 11.36 8.18
C PRO A 124 5.34 10.32 8.26
N ARG A 125 5.11 9.13 7.69
CA ARG A 125 6.08 8.01 7.63
C ARG A 125 6.47 7.37 8.98
N CYS A 126 5.84 7.72 10.09
CA CYS A 126 6.08 7.10 11.42
C CYS A 126 5.37 5.76 11.63
N GLY A 127 4.92 5.09 10.58
CA GLY A 127 4.33 3.76 10.68
C GLY A 127 2.88 3.71 11.17
N LYS A 128 2.13 4.85 11.26
CA LYS A 128 0.71 4.87 11.69
C LYS A 128 -0.16 3.84 10.98
N THR A 129 -0.07 3.80 9.66
CA THR A 129 -0.85 2.87 8.84
C THR A 129 -0.45 1.42 9.09
N THR A 130 0.83 1.16 9.31
CA THR A 130 1.37 -0.17 9.63
C THR A 130 0.83 -0.65 10.98
N LEU A 131 0.92 0.22 11.98
CA LEU A 131 0.40 -0.03 13.33
C LEU A 131 -1.12 -0.28 13.33
N LEU A 132 -1.86 0.56 12.60
CA LEU A 132 -3.31 0.44 12.48
C LEU A 132 -3.73 -0.86 11.78
N ARG A 133 -3.05 -1.25 10.71
CA ARG A 133 -3.33 -2.51 10.00
C ARG A 133 -3.11 -3.72 10.90
N ASP A 134 -2.02 -3.73 11.66
CA ASP A 134 -1.74 -4.82 12.59
C ASP A 134 -2.73 -4.86 13.75
N LEU A 135 -3.13 -3.71 14.27
CA LEU A 135 -4.17 -3.61 15.31
C LEU A 135 -5.52 -4.15 14.80
N ILE A 136 -5.93 -3.75 13.59
CA ILE A 136 -7.15 -4.26 12.96
C ILE A 136 -7.06 -5.78 12.79
N ARG A 137 -5.93 -6.31 12.32
CA ARG A 137 -5.69 -7.75 12.21
C ARG A 137 -5.84 -8.44 13.56
N MET A 138 -5.16 -7.95 14.59
CA MET A 138 -5.20 -8.55 15.95
C MET A 138 -6.60 -8.58 16.53
N VAL A 139 -7.41 -7.57 16.24
CA VAL A 139 -8.81 -7.51 16.71
C VAL A 139 -9.71 -8.41 15.87
N SER A 140 -9.46 -8.50 14.55
CA SER A 140 -10.24 -9.32 13.63
C SER A 140 -9.97 -10.81 13.77
N ASP A 141 -8.70 -11.19 13.97
CA ASP A 141 -8.29 -12.59 14.07
C ASP A 141 -8.64 -13.18 15.45
N GLY A 142 -8.95 -12.35 16.44
CA GLY A 142 -9.27 -12.77 17.80
C GLY A 142 -8.13 -13.60 18.41
N GLU A 143 -7.20 -13.01 19.12
CA GLU A 143 -6.34 -13.82 19.97
C GLU A 143 -7.21 -14.41 21.09
N GLU A 144 -7.34 -15.74 21.07
CA GLU A 144 -8.09 -16.58 22.00
C GLU A 144 -9.64 -16.53 21.90
N GLY A 145 -10.20 -17.30 20.99
CA GLY A 145 -11.30 -18.23 21.24
C GLY A 145 -12.66 -17.72 21.69
N LYS A 146 -12.96 -16.45 21.76
CA LYS A 146 -14.30 -15.96 22.15
C LYS A 146 -14.63 -14.63 21.46
N ASP A 147 -14.94 -14.63 20.26
CA ASP A 147 -16.01 -13.89 19.57
C ASP A 147 -15.81 -13.89 18.04
N ARG A 148 -16.33 -14.91 17.39
CA ARG A 148 -16.42 -14.97 15.92
C ARG A 148 -17.55 -14.06 15.39
N GLY A 149 -17.79 -12.92 16.02
CA GLY A 149 -18.99 -12.11 15.72
C GLY A 149 -18.77 -10.71 15.17
N SER A 150 -17.57 -10.14 15.17
CA SER A 150 -17.40 -8.78 14.69
C SER A 150 -16.38 -8.72 13.54
N ALA A 151 -16.87 -8.89 12.31
CA ALA A 151 -16.09 -8.61 11.13
C ALA A 151 -15.68 -7.13 11.08
N LEU A 152 -14.42 -6.86 11.32
CA LEU A 152 -13.83 -5.54 11.13
C LEU A 152 -13.64 -5.28 9.64
N THR A 153 -14.59 -4.60 9.04
CA THR A 153 -14.46 -4.10 7.67
C THR A 153 -13.74 -2.75 7.72
N GLY A 154 -12.42 -2.77 7.68
CA GLY A 154 -11.62 -1.57 7.51
C GLY A 154 -11.65 -1.12 6.05
N SER A 155 -12.63 -0.33 5.64
CA SER A 155 -12.58 0.37 4.37
C SER A 155 -11.62 1.56 4.53
N PHE A 156 -10.45 1.44 3.92
CA PHE A 156 -9.48 2.51 3.83
C PHE A 156 -9.89 3.41 2.65
N GLU A 157 -10.81 4.34 2.87
CA GLU A 157 -11.09 5.37 1.88
C GLU A 157 -9.91 6.36 1.83
N ARG A 158 -9.25 6.41 0.69
CA ARG A 158 -8.29 7.45 0.38
C ARG A 158 -9.07 8.76 0.16
N PRO A 159 -8.70 9.87 0.82
CA PRO A 159 -9.21 11.18 0.38
C PRO A 159 -8.75 11.38 -1.07
N LYS A 160 -9.67 11.73 -1.96
CA LYS A 160 -9.34 12.18 -3.32
C LYS A 160 -8.39 13.37 -3.17
N ALA A 161 -7.23 13.29 -3.80
CA ALA A 161 -6.25 14.37 -3.82
C ALA A 161 -6.87 15.56 -4.55
N GLY A 162 -7.33 16.52 -3.78
CA GLY A 162 -7.51 17.89 -4.25
C GLY A 162 -6.14 18.52 -4.43
N ALA A 163 -5.92 19.15 -5.55
CA ALA A 163 -4.68 19.83 -5.88
C ALA A 163 -4.34 20.91 -4.83
N GLY A 164 -3.07 20.95 -4.44
CA GLY A 164 -2.44 22.13 -3.88
C GLY A 164 -2.28 22.17 -2.36
N HIS A 165 -1.04 22.29 -1.99
CA HIS A 165 -0.42 22.65 -0.72
C HIS A 165 0.13 21.49 0.13
N GLU A 166 1.46 21.42 0.10
CA GLU A 166 2.26 20.69 1.09
C GLU A 166 2.10 21.32 2.47
N ASN A 167 1.18 20.83 3.26
CA ASN A 167 1.16 21.13 4.68
C ASN A 167 1.85 20.01 5.45
N LYS A 168 2.90 20.36 6.18
CA LYS A 168 3.64 19.50 7.14
C LYS A 168 2.78 19.09 8.36
N ALA A 169 1.47 19.17 8.28
CA ALA A 169 0.55 18.74 9.32
C ALA A 169 0.49 17.21 9.41
N GLY A 170 0.63 16.67 10.60
CA GLY A 170 0.54 15.23 10.86
C GLY A 170 -0.81 14.67 10.40
N LYS A 171 -0.79 13.51 9.74
CA LYS A 171 -2.03 12.80 9.38
C LYS A 171 -2.66 12.23 10.65
N MET A 172 -3.89 12.59 10.89
CA MET A 172 -4.72 12.13 12.00
C MET A 172 -5.54 10.91 11.54
N VAL A 173 -5.55 9.84 12.31
CA VAL A 173 -6.39 8.66 12.06
C VAL A 173 -7.28 8.44 13.26
N GLU A 174 -8.58 8.49 13.04
CA GLU A 174 -9.58 8.26 14.07
C GLU A 174 -10.18 6.85 13.93
N MET A 175 -10.25 6.10 15.02
CA MET A 175 -10.96 4.83 15.08
C MET A 175 -12.24 5.02 15.87
N ARG A 176 -13.39 4.74 15.27
CA ARG A 176 -14.69 4.79 15.95
C ARG A 176 -15.37 3.44 15.93
N LYS A 177 -15.95 3.06 17.06
CA LYS A 177 -16.86 1.92 17.16
C LYS A 177 -18.21 2.32 16.55
N GLN A 178 -18.69 1.54 15.58
CA GLN A 178 -20.03 1.72 15.03
C GLN A 178 -21.03 0.79 15.73
N HIS A 179 -22.32 1.15 15.65
CA HIS A 179 -23.41 0.28 16.11
C HIS A 179 -23.30 -1.10 15.41
N GLY A 180 -23.24 -2.18 16.22
CA GLY A 180 -23.03 -3.53 15.70
C GLY A 180 -21.59 -4.08 15.84
N GLY A 181 -20.72 -3.47 16.66
CA GLY A 181 -19.40 -4.02 16.98
C GLY A 181 -18.31 -3.80 15.93
N LYS A 182 -18.59 -3.09 14.84
CA LYS A 182 -17.61 -2.78 13.80
C LYS A 182 -16.75 -1.57 14.19
N VAL A 183 -15.45 -1.64 13.94
CA VAL A 183 -14.52 -0.52 14.11
C VAL A 183 -14.19 0.07 12.74
N ARG A 184 -14.41 1.37 12.57
CA ARG A 184 -14.04 2.10 11.35
C ARG A 184 -12.85 3.01 11.64
N ALA A 185 -11.84 2.95 10.78
CA ALA A 185 -10.71 3.88 10.81
C ALA A 185 -10.87 4.91 9.69
N GLN A 186 -10.86 6.19 10.02
CA GLN A 186 -10.87 7.28 9.05
C GLN A 186 -9.64 8.16 9.20
N THR A 187 -9.08 8.60 8.08
CA THR A 187 -8.05 9.64 8.10
C THR A 187 -8.75 10.99 8.12
N VAL A 188 -8.56 11.75 9.20
CA VAL A 188 -9.09 13.11 9.30
C VAL A 188 -8.00 14.03 8.78
N GLY A 189 -8.29 14.73 7.67
CA GLY A 189 -7.42 15.79 7.17
C GLY A 189 -7.56 17.01 8.08
N GLY A 190 -6.44 17.47 8.65
CA GLY A 190 -6.40 18.79 9.26
C GLY A 190 -6.58 19.85 8.17
N GLY A 191 -7.54 20.75 8.38
CA GLY A 191 -7.71 21.97 7.60
C GLY A 191 -6.56 22.96 7.84
#